data_9ddb27951e15b63d66ebf8edd8583cf0
#
_entry.id   9ddb27951e15b63d66ebf8edd8583cf0
#
_cell.length_a   1.000
_cell.length_b   1.000
_cell.length_c   1.000
_cell.angle_alpha   90.00
_cell.angle_beta   90.00
_cell.angle_gamma   90.00
#
_symmetry.space_group_name_H-M   'P 1'
#
loop_
_entity.id
_entity.type
_entity.pdbx_description
1 polymer ?
#
loop_
_entity_poly.entity_id
_entity_poly.type
_entity_poly.pdbx_seq_one_letter_code
_entity_poly.pdbx_strand_id
1 'polypeptide(L)'
;MEIKVIASTKVGYVMPKDEAVDFSGKSAGICYLPDTLETLFAEAPEKTQRRADGNIKSGHHSVFGHPTYNLSLEGIPKILAMILNNEKIYNTSEKSARYTHMEPSPQEKELYEKWIEIFKEQILTQYPKFEDKRALKLAQENARYLISVFTPATVMEYTVNFGQLNYIINWAKDYIKNAEEN
;
A
#
# COMPACT_ATOMS: atom_id res chain seq x y z
N MET A 1 -11.15 9.00 -1.90
CA MET A 1 -9.99 8.22 -1.40
C MET A 1 -10.21 7.92 0.07
N GLU A 2 -10.10 6.68 0.45
CA GLU A 2 -10.18 6.24 1.85
C GLU A 2 -8.97 5.35 2.14
N ILE A 3 -8.34 5.55 3.30
CA ILE A 3 -7.22 4.73 3.79
C ILE A 3 -7.59 4.22 5.17
N LYS A 4 -7.61 2.90 5.33
CA LYS A 4 -7.90 2.23 6.60
C LYS A 4 -6.77 1.29 6.98
N VAL A 5 -6.39 1.27 8.25
CA VAL A 5 -5.60 0.18 8.82
C VAL A 5 -6.56 -0.96 9.13
N ILE A 6 -6.38 -2.10 8.47
CA ILE A 6 -7.27 -3.28 8.62
C ILE A 6 -6.67 -4.36 9.52
N ALA A 7 -5.35 -4.36 9.69
CA ALA A 7 -4.65 -5.24 10.61
C ALA A 7 -3.27 -4.68 10.97
N SER A 8 -2.64 -5.22 11.99
CA SER A 8 -1.25 -4.96 12.37
C SER A 8 -0.58 -6.26 12.81
N THR A 9 0.63 -6.21 13.31
CA THR A 9 1.37 -7.37 13.85
C THR A 9 0.54 -8.20 14.83
N LYS A 10 -0.33 -7.55 15.62
CA LYS A 10 -1.31 -8.21 16.47
C LYS A 10 -2.64 -8.34 15.73
N VAL A 11 -3.08 -9.56 15.49
CA VAL A 11 -4.32 -9.85 14.75
C VAL A 11 -5.55 -9.24 15.43
N GLY A 12 -6.41 -8.59 14.65
CA GLY A 12 -7.64 -7.96 15.13
C GLY A 12 -7.43 -6.69 15.96
N TYR A 13 -6.23 -6.12 15.91
CA TYR A 13 -5.87 -4.94 16.67
C TYR A 13 -5.06 -3.97 15.79
N VAL A 14 -5.36 -2.69 15.89
CA VAL A 14 -4.57 -1.64 15.24
C VAL A 14 -3.56 -1.12 16.26
N MET A 15 -2.30 -1.51 16.10
CA MET A 15 -1.22 -1.14 17.00
C MET A 15 -0.96 0.38 16.94
N PRO A 16 -1.10 1.13 18.05
CA PRO A 16 -0.71 2.53 18.11
C PRO A 16 0.80 2.73 17.93
N LYS A 17 1.20 3.96 17.62
CA LYS A 17 2.61 4.30 17.39
C LYS A 17 3.51 3.99 18.59
N ASP A 18 3.07 4.30 19.77
CA ASP A 18 3.80 4.06 21.04
C ASP A 18 4.02 2.57 21.29
N GLU A 19 3.02 1.72 21.03
CA GLU A 19 3.19 0.27 21.10
C GLU A 19 4.15 -0.25 20.02
N ALA A 20 4.13 0.29 18.81
CA ALA A 20 5.08 -0.09 17.77
C ALA A 20 6.52 0.31 18.12
N VAL A 21 6.70 1.47 18.77
CA VAL A 21 8.00 1.91 19.29
C VAL A 21 8.46 1.03 20.45
N ASP A 22 7.58 0.72 21.40
CA ASP A 22 7.86 -0.19 22.52
C ASP A 22 8.27 -1.58 22.02
N PHE A 23 7.50 -2.16 21.08
CA PHE A 23 7.82 -3.45 20.48
C PHE A 23 9.18 -3.42 19.75
N SER A 24 9.49 -2.35 19.03
CA SER A 24 10.79 -2.16 18.38
C SER A 24 11.93 -2.06 19.39
N GLY A 25 11.71 -1.35 20.50
CA GLY A 25 12.66 -1.24 21.62
C GLY A 25 12.93 -2.56 22.33
N LYS A 26 11.89 -3.40 22.50
CA LYS A 26 12.01 -4.77 23.03
C LYS A 26 12.84 -5.64 22.08
N SER A 27 12.49 -5.62 20.78
CA SER A 27 13.23 -6.37 19.75
C SER A 27 14.70 -5.98 19.67
N ALA A 28 15.01 -4.68 19.84
CA ALA A 28 16.38 -4.19 19.90
C ALA A 28 17.19 -4.74 21.09
N GLY A 29 16.51 -5.08 22.19
CA GLY A 29 17.14 -5.71 23.35
C GLY A 29 17.86 -7.01 23.00
N ILE A 30 17.32 -7.77 22.06
CA ILE A 30 17.91 -9.04 21.60
C ILE A 30 19.33 -8.84 21.05
N CYS A 31 19.59 -7.70 20.41
CA CYS A 31 20.90 -7.41 19.82
C CYS A 31 21.97 -6.99 20.84
N TYR A 32 21.58 -6.47 22.00
CA TYR A 32 22.50 -5.77 22.91
C TYR A 32 22.55 -6.34 24.32
N LEU A 33 21.59 -7.16 24.70
CA LEU A 33 21.47 -7.65 26.08
C LEU A 33 21.54 -9.18 26.12
N PRO A 34 22.15 -9.75 27.18
CA PRO A 34 22.21 -11.19 27.39
C PRO A 34 20.89 -11.77 27.91
N ASP A 35 19.85 -10.96 28.00
CA ASP A 35 18.56 -11.32 28.57
C ASP A 35 17.76 -12.27 27.66
N THR A 36 16.84 -13.02 28.25
CA THR A 36 15.91 -13.86 27.50
C THR A 36 14.83 -12.99 26.83
N LEU A 37 14.22 -13.52 25.78
CA LEU A 37 13.10 -12.86 25.10
C LEU A 37 11.96 -12.51 26.08
N GLU A 38 11.64 -13.42 26.99
CA GLU A 38 10.62 -13.24 28.01
C GLU A 38 10.93 -12.05 28.93
N THR A 39 12.17 -11.95 29.40
CA THR A 39 12.63 -10.83 30.24
C THR A 39 12.54 -9.50 29.51
N LEU A 40 12.99 -9.46 28.23
CA LEU A 40 12.95 -8.27 27.40
C LEU A 40 11.51 -7.79 27.13
N PHE A 41 10.59 -8.72 26.92
CA PHE A 41 9.19 -8.39 26.66
C PHE A 41 8.41 -8.01 27.93
N ALA A 42 8.93 -8.32 29.10
CA ALA A 42 8.41 -7.88 30.40
C ALA A 42 8.98 -6.53 30.88
N GLU A 43 9.93 -5.92 30.14
CA GLU A 43 10.52 -4.64 30.50
C GLU A 43 9.50 -3.49 30.51
N ALA A 44 9.74 -2.51 31.39
CA ALA A 44 8.92 -1.30 31.46
C ALA A 44 9.06 -0.44 30.18
N PRO A 45 7.96 0.20 29.73
CA PRO A 45 7.94 1.00 28.50
C PRO A 45 8.99 2.11 28.44
N GLU A 46 9.33 2.72 29.58
CA GLU A 46 10.34 3.80 29.65
C GLU A 46 11.75 3.30 29.29
N LYS A 47 12.05 2.05 29.63
CA LYS A 47 13.35 1.43 29.30
C LYS A 47 13.42 1.09 27.82
N THR A 48 12.38 0.52 27.27
CA THR A 48 12.28 0.15 25.86
C THR A 48 12.22 1.39 24.96
N GLN A 49 11.53 2.46 25.37
CA GLN A 49 11.52 3.74 24.68
C GLN A 49 12.93 4.34 24.58
N ARG A 50 13.68 4.41 25.69
CA ARG A 50 15.07 4.92 25.66
C ARG A 50 15.96 4.12 24.71
N ARG A 51 15.76 2.79 24.63
CA ARG A 51 16.49 1.93 23.71
C ARG A 51 16.10 2.22 22.26
N ALA A 52 14.81 2.37 21.97
CA ALA A 52 14.33 2.75 20.63
C ALA A 52 14.90 4.11 20.19
N ASP A 53 14.87 5.13 21.07
CA ASP A 53 15.45 6.44 20.80
C ASP A 53 16.96 6.38 20.53
N GLY A 54 17.67 5.55 21.27
CA GLY A 54 19.09 5.27 21.05
C GLY A 54 19.36 4.68 19.67
N ASN A 55 18.53 3.72 19.23
CA ASN A 55 18.63 3.11 17.91
C ASN A 55 18.32 4.10 16.77
N ILE A 56 17.34 4.99 16.96
CA ILE A 56 17.08 6.07 15.99
C ILE A 56 18.32 6.96 15.85
N LYS A 57 18.89 7.41 16.97
CA LYS A 57 20.07 8.29 16.98
C LYS A 57 21.32 7.65 16.38
N SER A 58 21.51 6.36 16.58
CA SER A 58 22.66 5.61 16.05
C SER A 58 22.49 5.11 14.62
N GLY A 59 21.31 5.30 14.01
CA GLY A 59 21.01 4.81 12.66
C GLY A 59 20.73 3.31 12.59
N HIS A 60 20.51 2.63 13.72
CA HIS A 60 20.12 1.21 13.76
C HIS A 60 18.61 1.05 13.57
N HIS A 61 18.15 1.24 12.34
CA HIS A 61 16.73 1.32 12.01
C HIS A 61 16.06 -0.04 11.77
N SER A 62 16.79 -1.13 11.62
CA SER A 62 16.24 -2.46 11.29
C SER A 62 15.22 -2.96 12.32
N VAL A 63 15.35 -2.58 13.58
CA VAL A 63 14.43 -2.97 14.66
C VAL A 63 13.01 -2.42 14.45
N PHE A 64 12.85 -1.33 13.72
CA PHE A 64 11.55 -0.75 13.34
C PHE A 64 10.89 -1.48 12.16
N GLY A 65 11.55 -2.50 11.62
CA GLY A 65 10.99 -3.40 10.62
C GLY A 65 10.12 -4.53 11.19
N HIS A 66 10.13 -4.76 12.51
CA HIS A 66 9.34 -5.83 13.12
C HIS A 66 7.84 -5.53 13.20
N PRO A 67 7.37 -4.34 13.64
CA PRO A 67 5.95 -4.02 13.56
C PRO A 67 5.49 -3.84 12.12
N THR A 68 4.35 -4.42 11.76
CA THR A 68 3.77 -4.33 10.41
C THR A 68 2.33 -3.83 10.46
N TYR A 69 1.90 -3.20 9.37
CA TYR A 69 0.55 -2.70 9.18
C TYR A 69 0.01 -3.14 7.82
N ASN A 70 -1.25 -3.57 7.81
CA ASN A 70 -2.00 -3.84 6.59
C ASN A 70 -2.98 -2.68 6.39
N LEU A 71 -2.88 -2.02 5.26
CA LEU A 71 -3.68 -0.86 4.91
C LEU A 71 -4.63 -1.23 3.78
N SER A 72 -5.91 -0.86 3.88
CA SER A 72 -6.83 -0.79 2.77
C SER A 72 -6.83 0.63 2.20
N LEU A 73 -6.54 0.76 0.93
CA LEU A 73 -6.54 2.02 0.20
C LEU A 73 -7.63 1.95 -0.87
N GLU A 74 -8.69 2.72 -0.70
CA GLU A 74 -9.87 2.70 -1.57
C GLU A 74 -10.05 4.03 -2.29
N GLY A 75 -10.45 3.96 -3.56
CA GLY A 75 -10.64 5.14 -4.40
C GLY A 75 -9.35 5.95 -4.56
N ILE A 76 -8.23 5.26 -4.77
CA ILE A 76 -6.94 5.90 -5.04
C ILE A 76 -6.68 5.97 -6.55
N PRO A 77 -5.97 7.01 -7.04
CA PRO A 77 -5.54 7.07 -8.41
C PRO A 77 -4.42 6.05 -8.70
N LYS A 78 -4.38 5.54 -9.92
CA LYS A 78 -3.37 4.56 -10.35
C LYS A 78 -1.94 5.06 -10.14
N ILE A 79 -1.70 6.36 -10.34
CA ILE A 79 -0.38 6.96 -10.12
C ILE A 79 0.09 6.80 -8.66
N LEU A 80 -0.81 6.93 -7.68
CA LEU A 80 -0.45 6.72 -6.28
C LEU A 80 -0.09 5.25 -6.00
N ALA A 81 -0.88 4.30 -6.55
CA ALA A 81 -0.54 2.88 -6.44
C ALA A 81 0.83 2.57 -7.07
N MET A 82 1.16 3.17 -8.22
CA MET A 82 2.47 3.02 -8.86
C MET A 82 3.61 3.59 -8.01
N ILE A 83 3.42 4.76 -7.38
CA ILE A 83 4.40 5.37 -6.47
C ILE A 83 4.65 4.45 -5.28
N LEU A 84 3.59 3.97 -4.62
CA LEU A 84 3.71 3.06 -3.47
C LEU A 84 4.37 1.72 -3.86
N ASN A 85 4.08 1.20 -5.05
CA ASN A 85 4.67 -0.03 -5.58
C ASN A 85 6.13 0.16 -6.08
N ASN A 86 6.63 1.39 -6.14
CA ASN A 86 8.04 1.67 -6.44
C ASN A 86 8.92 1.68 -5.18
N GLU A 87 8.31 1.72 -4.00
CA GLU A 87 9.02 1.62 -2.72
C GLU A 87 9.52 0.18 -2.48
N LYS A 88 10.41 0.03 -1.51
CA LYS A 88 10.94 -1.30 -1.12
C LYS A 88 10.24 -1.78 0.16
N ILE A 89 10.31 -3.09 0.40
CA ILE A 89 9.84 -3.73 1.63
C ILE A 89 8.32 -3.52 1.83
N TYR A 90 7.53 -3.98 0.87
CA TYR A 90 6.07 -4.01 0.93
C TYR A 90 5.52 -5.29 0.33
N ASN A 91 4.25 -5.59 0.62
CA ASN A 91 3.43 -6.54 -0.14
C ASN A 91 2.15 -5.83 -0.56
N THR A 92 1.66 -6.12 -1.75
CA THR A 92 0.46 -5.48 -2.28
C THR A 92 -0.43 -6.43 -3.04
N SER A 93 -1.74 -6.19 -2.94
CA SER A 93 -2.75 -6.78 -3.81
C SER A 93 -3.60 -5.63 -4.36
N GLU A 94 -3.57 -5.41 -5.66
CA GLU A 94 -4.28 -4.32 -6.32
C GLU A 94 -5.40 -4.85 -7.21
N LYS A 95 -6.56 -4.18 -7.20
CA LYS A 95 -7.67 -4.46 -8.12
C LYS A 95 -7.21 -4.41 -9.56
N SER A 96 -7.31 -5.54 -10.26
CA SER A 96 -6.82 -5.64 -11.62
C SER A 96 -7.85 -5.16 -12.64
N ALA A 97 -7.50 -4.12 -13.40
CA ALA A 97 -8.29 -3.65 -14.53
C ALA A 97 -8.39 -4.64 -15.72
N ARG A 98 -7.70 -5.78 -15.65
CA ARG A 98 -7.82 -6.87 -16.63
C ARG A 98 -9.02 -7.78 -16.34
N TYR A 99 -9.41 -7.87 -15.06
CA TYR A 99 -10.45 -8.81 -14.62
C TYR A 99 -11.69 -8.13 -14.10
N THR A 100 -11.61 -6.84 -13.80
CA THR A 100 -12.70 -6.06 -13.23
C THR A 100 -12.96 -4.82 -14.08
N HIS A 101 -14.24 -4.46 -14.21
CA HIS A 101 -14.62 -3.17 -14.78
C HIS A 101 -14.08 -2.04 -13.89
N MET A 102 -13.50 -1.01 -14.51
CA MET A 102 -13.00 0.16 -13.80
C MET A 102 -14.14 1.15 -13.55
N GLU A 103 -13.96 1.99 -12.53
CA GLU A 103 -14.86 3.10 -12.21
C GLU A 103 -14.28 4.40 -12.76
N PRO A 104 -14.55 4.77 -14.06
CA PRO A 104 -14.03 5.99 -14.65
C PRO A 104 -14.69 7.22 -14.04
N SER A 105 -14.05 8.40 -14.21
CA SER A 105 -14.70 9.66 -13.94
C SER A 105 -15.90 9.88 -14.89
N PRO A 106 -16.87 10.74 -14.53
CA PRO A 106 -18.01 11.02 -15.42
C PRO A 106 -17.60 11.47 -16.83
N GLN A 107 -16.49 12.21 -16.94
CA GLN A 107 -15.96 12.68 -18.23
C GLN A 107 -15.33 11.56 -19.08
N GLU A 108 -14.80 10.54 -18.45
CA GLU A 108 -14.15 9.42 -19.13
C GLU A 108 -15.12 8.28 -19.46
N LYS A 109 -16.27 8.23 -18.78
CA LYS A 109 -17.18 7.09 -18.80
C LYS A 109 -17.68 6.75 -20.20
N GLU A 110 -18.15 7.74 -20.94
CA GLU A 110 -18.69 7.52 -22.29
C GLU A 110 -17.62 6.95 -23.22
N LEU A 111 -16.42 7.49 -23.16
CA LEU A 111 -15.30 7.02 -23.98
C LEU A 111 -14.86 5.60 -23.60
N TYR A 112 -14.75 5.32 -22.31
CA TYR A 112 -14.37 4.00 -21.80
C TYR A 112 -15.36 2.91 -22.21
N GLU A 113 -16.67 3.13 -21.98
CA GLU A 113 -17.74 2.19 -22.33
C GLU A 113 -17.79 1.95 -23.85
N LYS A 114 -17.75 3.03 -24.64
CA LYS A 114 -17.71 2.95 -26.11
C LYS A 114 -16.58 2.06 -26.61
N TRP A 115 -15.39 2.22 -26.08
CA TRP A 115 -14.22 1.47 -26.54
C TRP A 115 -14.22 0.03 -26.05
N ILE A 116 -14.85 -0.29 -24.92
CA ILE A 116 -15.09 -1.68 -24.53
C ILE A 116 -15.89 -2.41 -25.60
N GLU A 117 -17.00 -1.83 -26.07
CA GLU A 117 -17.83 -2.45 -27.12
C GLU A 117 -17.07 -2.60 -28.44
N ILE A 118 -16.36 -1.56 -28.90
CA ILE A 118 -15.55 -1.61 -30.13
C ILE A 118 -14.48 -2.71 -30.04
N PHE A 119 -13.71 -2.76 -28.97
CA PHE A 119 -12.68 -3.78 -28.80
C PHE A 119 -13.26 -5.18 -28.70
N LYS A 120 -14.38 -5.35 -28.00
CA LYS A 120 -15.06 -6.64 -27.88
C LYS A 120 -15.50 -7.17 -29.25
N GLU A 121 -16.14 -6.32 -30.07
CA GLU A 121 -16.54 -6.68 -31.44
C GLU A 121 -15.35 -7.06 -32.33
N GLN A 122 -14.27 -6.27 -32.28
CA GLN A 122 -13.05 -6.56 -33.04
C GLN A 122 -12.41 -7.87 -32.62
N ILE A 123 -12.34 -8.14 -31.28
CA ILE A 123 -11.77 -9.38 -30.74
C ILE A 123 -12.59 -10.59 -31.22
N LEU A 124 -13.92 -10.53 -31.17
CA LEU A 124 -14.79 -11.63 -31.60
C LEU A 124 -14.72 -11.83 -33.12
N THR A 125 -14.52 -10.76 -33.88
CA THR A 125 -14.32 -10.85 -35.36
C THR A 125 -13.00 -11.55 -35.69
N GLN A 126 -11.92 -11.19 -35.01
CA GLN A 126 -10.59 -11.80 -35.24
C GLN A 126 -10.47 -13.20 -34.65
N TYR A 127 -11.15 -13.46 -33.54
CA TYR A 127 -11.11 -14.71 -32.79
C TYR A 127 -12.52 -15.29 -32.58
N PRO A 128 -13.19 -15.80 -33.59
CA PRO A 128 -14.60 -16.25 -33.54
C PRO A 128 -14.87 -17.41 -32.54
N LYS A 129 -13.80 -18.08 -32.10
CA LYS A 129 -13.87 -19.18 -31.13
C LYS A 129 -13.81 -18.69 -29.66
N PHE A 130 -13.61 -17.38 -29.44
CA PHE A 130 -13.59 -16.86 -28.08
C PHE A 130 -15.01 -16.77 -27.51
N GLU A 131 -15.13 -17.15 -26.24
CA GLU A 131 -16.35 -16.89 -25.49
C GLU A 131 -16.52 -15.38 -25.26
N ASP A 132 -17.77 -14.92 -25.26
CA ASP A 132 -18.15 -13.52 -25.06
C ASP A 132 -17.50 -12.93 -23.79
N LYS A 133 -17.50 -13.70 -22.68
CA LYS A 133 -16.87 -13.32 -21.41
C LYS A 133 -15.36 -13.10 -21.53
N ARG A 134 -14.66 -13.89 -22.35
CA ARG A 134 -13.23 -13.74 -22.60
C ARG A 134 -12.96 -12.48 -23.43
N ALA A 135 -13.75 -12.27 -24.48
CA ALA A 135 -13.63 -11.08 -25.32
C ALA A 135 -13.89 -9.81 -24.53
N LEU A 136 -14.91 -9.78 -23.67
CA LEU A 136 -15.20 -8.66 -22.77
C LEU A 136 -14.04 -8.33 -21.85
N LYS A 137 -13.42 -9.32 -21.22
CA LYS A 137 -12.25 -9.09 -20.34
C LYS A 137 -11.08 -8.47 -21.08
N LEU A 138 -10.78 -8.95 -22.28
CA LEU A 138 -9.71 -8.39 -23.12
C LEU A 138 -10.06 -6.98 -23.59
N ALA A 139 -11.32 -6.71 -23.92
CA ALA A 139 -11.79 -5.38 -24.27
C ALA A 139 -11.61 -4.40 -23.10
N GLN A 140 -12.01 -4.77 -21.90
CA GLN A 140 -11.79 -3.97 -20.68
C GLN A 140 -10.30 -3.73 -20.42
N GLU A 141 -9.46 -4.75 -20.61
CA GLU A 141 -8.00 -4.64 -20.47
C GLU A 141 -7.40 -3.58 -21.39
N ASN A 142 -7.92 -3.46 -22.60
CA ASN A 142 -7.47 -2.45 -23.56
C ASN A 142 -8.11 -1.08 -23.30
N ALA A 143 -9.40 -1.01 -23.03
CA ALA A 143 -10.12 0.23 -22.78
C ALA A 143 -9.63 0.98 -21.54
N ARG A 144 -9.06 0.29 -20.53
CA ARG A 144 -8.52 0.93 -19.31
C ARG A 144 -7.49 2.02 -19.58
N TYR A 145 -6.79 1.99 -20.71
CA TYR A 145 -5.82 3.03 -21.08
C TYR A 145 -6.47 4.38 -21.41
N LEU A 146 -7.81 4.42 -21.53
CA LEU A 146 -8.58 5.65 -21.73
C LEU A 146 -8.97 6.33 -20.41
N ILE A 147 -8.71 5.67 -19.27
CA ILE A 147 -8.90 6.24 -17.95
C ILE A 147 -7.59 6.88 -17.50
N SER A 148 -7.66 8.12 -17.06
CA SER A 148 -6.50 8.84 -16.53
C SER A 148 -5.89 8.11 -15.34
N VAL A 149 -4.56 8.07 -15.27
CA VAL A 149 -3.83 7.55 -14.09
C VAL A 149 -4.08 8.37 -12.82
N PHE A 150 -4.63 9.57 -12.96
CA PHE A 150 -5.03 10.45 -11.85
C PHE A 150 -6.47 10.23 -11.39
N THR A 151 -7.29 9.47 -12.15
CA THR A 151 -8.66 9.14 -11.74
C THR A 151 -8.63 8.17 -10.56
N PRO A 152 -9.38 8.45 -9.46
CA PRO A 152 -9.41 7.61 -8.25
C PRO A 152 -10.25 6.34 -8.48
N ALA A 153 -9.74 5.42 -9.29
CA ALA A 153 -10.46 4.26 -9.82
C ALA A 153 -9.94 2.91 -9.29
N THR A 154 -8.94 2.88 -8.42
CA THR A 154 -8.38 1.61 -7.94
C THR A 154 -8.50 1.41 -6.44
N VAL A 155 -8.36 0.15 -6.04
CA VAL A 155 -8.36 -0.31 -4.64
C VAL A 155 -7.13 -1.18 -4.43
N MET A 156 -6.44 -1.00 -3.32
CA MET A 156 -5.21 -1.73 -3.01
C MET A 156 -5.15 -2.10 -1.54
N GLU A 157 -4.80 -3.35 -1.25
CA GLU A 157 -4.25 -3.75 0.04
C GLU A 157 -2.74 -3.55 0.02
N TYR A 158 -2.19 -2.93 1.06
CA TYR A 158 -0.78 -2.60 1.16
C TYR A 158 -0.24 -2.96 2.53
N THR A 159 0.67 -3.93 2.58
CA THR A 159 1.35 -4.35 3.82
C THR A 159 2.73 -3.74 3.87
N VAL A 160 3.03 -3.04 4.95
CA VAL A 160 4.28 -2.31 5.14
C VAL A 160 4.73 -2.39 6.60
N ASN A 161 6.04 -2.41 6.84
CA ASN A 161 6.55 -2.31 8.20
C ASN A 161 6.57 -0.87 8.73
N PHE A 162 6.68 -0.71 10.05
CA PHE A 162 6.63 0.58 10.72
C PHE A 162 7.73 1.54 10.25
N GLY A 163 8.95 1.06 10.05
CA GLY A 163 10.07 1.88 9.56
C GLY A 163 9.80 2.41 8.16
N GLN A 164 9.35 1.54 7.24
CA GLN A 164 9.02 1.92 5.87
C GLN A 164 7.80 2.84 5.81
N LEU A 165 6.78 2.59 6.64
CA LEU A 165 5.61 3.47 6.71
C LEU A 165 6.00 4.89 7.15
N ASN A 166 6.86 4.99 8.18
CA ASN A 166 7.38 6.28 8.65
C ASN A 166 8.19 7.01 7.56
N TYR A 167 9.01 6.29 6.80
CA TYR A 167 9.74 6.83 5.66
C TYR A 167 8.78 7.41 4.60
N ILE A 168 7.77 6.64 4.17
CA ILE A 168 6.79 7.08 3.17
C ILE A 168 6.04 8.32 3.64
N ILE A 169 5.61 8.36 4.92
CA ILE A 169 4.89 9.51 5.48
C ILE A 169 5.78 10.77 5.47
N ASN A 170 7.04 10.68 5.87
CA ASN A 170 7.94 11.81 5.88
C ASN A 170 8.25 12.28 4.45
N TRP A 171 8.53 11.37 3.54
CA TRP A 171 8.71 11.70 2.13
C TRP A 171 7.48 12.43 1.54
N ALA A 172 6.27 11.95 1.83
CA ALA A 172 5.04 12.60 1.35
C ALA A 172 4.87 14.01 1.93
N LYS A 173 5.19 14.22 3.22
CA LYS A 173 5.15 15.55 3.84
C LYS A 173 6.14 16.52 3.21
N ASP A 174 7.36 16.08 2.97
CA ASP A 174 8.40 16.89 2.34
C ASP A 174 8.02 17.22 0.89
N TYR A 175 7.44 16.27 0.16
CA TYR A 175 6.93 16.49 -1.19
C TYR A 175 5.82 17.55 -1.23
N ILE A 176 4.83 17.45 -0.33
CA ILE A 176 3.72 18.41 -0.24
C ILE A 176 4.26 19.82 0.07
N LYS A 177 5.14 19.93 1.07
CA LYS A 177 5.76 21.21 1.43
C LYS A 177 6.48 21.85 0.24
N ASN A 178 7.33 21.08 -0.47
CA ASN A 178 8.06 21.59 -1.62
C ASN A 178 7.15 21.94 -2.80
N ALA A 179 6.00 21.28 -2.96
CA ALA A 179 5.03 21.57 -4.00
C ALA A 179 4.22 22.85 -3.71
N GLU A 180 4.04 23.22 -2.44
CA GLU A 180 3.39 24.47 -2.04
C GLU A 180 4.30 25.70 -2.15
N GLU A 181 5.63 25.50 -2.13
CA GLU A 181 6.65 26.55 -2.27
C GLU A 181 6.98 26.90 -3.73
N ASN A 182 6.52 26.13 -4.73
CA ASN A 182 6.72 26.32 -6.17
C ASN A 182 5.41 26.65 -6.90
#